data_cbb031642be03a630f41722c8afdfe31
#
_entry.id   cbb031642be03a630f41722c8afdfe31
#
_cell.length_a   1.000
_cell.length_b   1.000
_cell.length_c   1.000
_cell.angle_alpha   90.00
_cell.angle_beta   90.00
_cell.angle_gamma   90.00
#
_symmetry.space_group_name_H-M   'P 1'
#
loop_
_entity.id
_entity.type
_entity.pdbx_description
1 polymer ?
#
loop_
_entity_poly.entity_id
_entity_poly.type
_entity_poly.pdbx_seq_one_letter_code
_entity_poly.pdbx_strand_id
1 'polypeptide(L)'
;MEIRNLVCKTLRDKPETRRASRRLGNIDFSKLIHMGLNENVFGMSPKAVEIMNATTESGNYYQDWTQKELKAAIAEHYGVTPDYIVTGCGSSSLTEALGTAFLEPGDEIVLCMPTFPAIIDTAQMNGASAVIVQMGEDLIYDMDALLAAITDKTKLVYICNPNNPTGTYVSKDRLMEFASKCPDHVIQVYDEAYIEFAEAPDCLEMTEAMKTMPEKPIVLLKTFSKFYGMAGIRAGYILAQPEIIEWLSKCGTQFALSKVSQAGAAAAMKDLEHQKYVKEENTKWRGYLMDGLAELGCKVYPSQTNFIFFHPHVDPETVSMKMMERGIMISAQAGANRVSVGKPEHCELFLKYMKEIIEEMKAEG
;
A
#
# COMPACT_ATOMS: atom_id res chain seq x y z
N MET A 1 -34.67 20.67 -10.25
CA MET A 1 -33.75 20.43 -9.12
C MET A 1 -32.52 19.76 -9.68
N GLU A 2 -31.33 20.34 -9.52
CA GLU A 2 -30.10 19.75 -10.02
C GLU A 2 -29.62 18.65 -9.06
N ILE A 3 -29.26 17.48 -9.57
CA ILE A 3 -28.78 16.34 -8.80
C ILE A 3 -27.59 16.73 -7.90
N ARG A 4 -26.73 17.65 -8.38
CA ARG A 4 -25.60 18.18 -7.62
C ARG A 4 -26.01 18.70 -6.23
N ASN A 5 -27.23 19.24 -6.09
CA ASN A 5 -27.71 19.76 -4.79
C ASN A 5 -28.10 18.66 -3.79
N LEU A 6 -28.25 17.41 -4.26
CA LEU A 6 -28.52 16.23 -3.44
C LEU A 6 -27.23 15.53 -2.97
N VAL A 7 -26.08 15.86 -3.58
CA VAL A 7 -24.79 15.29 -3.21
C VAL A 7 -24.33 15.91 -1.88
N CYS A 8 -23.75 15.11 -0.99
CA CYS A 8 -23.21 15.62 0.28
C CYS A 8 -22.11 16.68 0.02
N LYS A 9 -21.98 17.62 0.95
CA LYS A 9 -21.08 18.79 0.80
C LYS A 9 -19.64 18.36 0.53
N THR A 10 -19.14 17.39 1.27
CA THR A 10 -17.77 16.86 1.16
C THR A 10 -17.44 16.35 -0.25
N LEU A 11 -18.39 15.69 -0.93
CA LEU A 11 -18.21 15.24 -2.31
C LEU A 11 -18.38 16.35 -3.36
N ARG A 12 -19.27 17.33 -3.08
CA ARG A 12 -19.46 18.47 -4.00
C ARG A 12 -18.23 19.35 -4.11
N ASP A 13 -17.51 19.48 -3.00
CA ASP A 13 -16.34 20.35 -2.89
C ASP A 13 -15.04 19.60 -3.28
N LYS A 14 -15.12 18.28 -3.52
CA LYS A 14 -13.98 17.48 -3.97
C LYS A 14 -13.66 17.81 -5.43
N PRO A 15 -12.39 18.14 -5.76
CA PRO A 15 -11.99 18.38 -7.13
C PRO A 15 -12.26 17.13 -8.01
N GLU A 16 -12.63 17.36 -9.27
CA GLU A 16 -12.81 16.24 -10.20
C GLU A 16 -11.56 15.35 -10.21
N THR A 17 -11.72 14.10 -9.88
CA THR A 17 -10.67 13.10 -10.08
C THR A 17 -10.39 13.03 -11.58
N ARG A 18 -9.24 13.56 -12.01
CA ARG A 18 -8.78 13.41 -13.39
C ARG A 18 -8.64 11.93 -13.67
N ARG A 19 -9.61 11.35 -14.36
CA ARG A 19 -9.51 9.97 -14.83
C ARG A 19 -8.26 9.90 -15.70
N ALA A 20 -7.27 9.14 -15.28
CA ALA A 20 -6.04 8.89 -16.06
C ALA A 20 -6.38 8.45 -17.51
N SER A 21 -7.53 7.77 -17.68
CA SER A 21 -8.08 7.36 -18.99
C SER A 21 -8.29 8.49 -20.01
N ARG A 22 -8.43 9.77 -19.60
CA ARG A 22 -8.56 10.89 -20.56
C ARG A 22 -7.23 11.29 -21.21
N ARG A 23 -6.09 10.95 -20.62
CA ARG A 23 -4.75 11.26 -21.16
C ARG A 23 -4.19 10.18 -22.08
N LEU A 24 -4.75 8.96 -22.04
CA LEU A 24 -4.10 7.77 -22.58
C LEU A 24 -4.60 7.36 -23.98
N GLY A 25 -5.54 8.10 -24.58
CA GLY A 25 -5.98 7.86 -25.99
C GLY A 25 -6.45 6.42 -26.23
N ASN A 26 -6.08 5.86 -27.38
CA ASN A 26 -6.46 4.50 -27.81
C ASN A 26 -5.45 3.42 -27.38
N ILE A 27 -4.73 3.59 -26.27
CA ILE A 27 -3.76 2.59 -25.78
C ILE A 27 -4.51 1.36 -25.27
N ASP A 28 -4.19 0.21 -25.82
CA ASP A 28 -4.69 -1.10 -25.37
C ASP A 28 -3.86 -1.57 -24.16
N PHE A 29 -4.36 -1.29 -22.97
CA PHE A 29 -3.70 -1.65 -21.71
C PHE A 29 -3.44 -3.15 -21.57
N SER A 30 -4.21 -4.01 -22.23
CA SER A 30 -4.02 -5.46 -22.16
C SER A 30 -2.72 -5.93 -22.82
N LYS A 31 -2.12 -5.08 -23.66
CA LYS A 31 -0.86 -5.36 -24.36
C LYS A 31 0.37 -4.78 -23.69
N LEU A 32 0.19 -4.00 -22.63
CA LEU A 32 1.31 -3.41 -21.90
C LEU A 32 1.91 -4.38 -20.90
N ILE A 33 3.22 -4.30 -20.74
CA ILE A 33 3.91 -4.89 -19.59
C ILE A 33 3.62 -3.97 -18.38
N HIS A 34 2.95 -4.54 -17.36
CA HIS A 34 2.52 -3.78 -16.18
C HIS A 34 3.64 -3.68 -15.15
N MET A 35 4.34 -2.54 -15.10
CA MET A 35 5.36 -2.23 -14.10
C MET A 35 5.05 -0.93 -13.34
N GLY A 36 3.77 -0.51 -13.27
CA GLY A 36 3.34 0.75 -12.66
C GLY A 36 2.43 0.63 -11.44
N LEU A 37 1.83 -0.55 -11.17
CA LEU A 37 0.81 -0.74 -10.15
C LEU A 37 1.29 -1.53 -8.92
N ASN A 38 2.58 -1.84 -8.83
CA ASN A 38 3.17 -2.62 -7.74
C ASN A 38 2.50 -3.99 -7.59
N GLU A 39 2.13 -4.60 -8.71
CA GLU A 39 1.61 -5.97 -8.75
C GLU A 39 2.77 -6.95 -8.55
N ASN A 40 2.47 -8.11 -7.98
CA ASN A 40 3.45 -9.18 -7.81
C ASN A 40 3.43 -10.10 -9.03
N VAL A 41 4.44 -9.99 -9.88
CA VAL A 41 4.55 -10.77 -11.14
C VAL A 41 4.92 -12.23 -10.93
N PHE A 42 5.36 -12.61 -9.73
CA PHE A 42 5.66 -14.00 -9.36
C PHE A 42 4.39 -14.81 -9.06
N GLY A 43 3.25 -14.15 -9.03
CA GLY A 43 1.92 -14.75 -8.95
C GLY A 43 1.45 -15.07 -7.54
N MET A 44 0.27 -15.68 -7.48
CA MET A 44 -0.34 -16.17 -6.25
C MET A 44 0.24 -17.55 -5.89
N SER A 45 0.20 -17.90 -4.61
CA SER A 45 0.49 -19.27 -4.16
C SER A 45 -0.32 -20.29 -4.96
N PRO A 46 0.32 -21.35 -5.51
CA PRO A 46 -0.40 -22.44 -6.20
C PRO A 46 -1.46 -23.10 -5.31
N LYS A 47 -1.18 -23.24 -4.00
CA LYS A 47 -2.13 -23.79 -3.03
C LYS A 47 -3.34 -22.87 -2.84
N ALA A 48 -3.12 -21.55 -2.85
CA ALA A 48 -4.22 -20.59 -2.80
C ALA A 48 -5.08 -20.67 -4.06
N VAL A 49 -4.49 -20.78 -5.24
CA VAL A 49 -5.21 -20.93 -6.52
C VAL A 49 -6.04 -22.21 -6.52
N GLU A 50 -5.50 -23.34 -6.08
CA GLU A 50 -6.22 -24.61 -5.98
C GLU A 50 -7.46 -24.51 -5.08
N ILE A 51 -7.29 -23.98 -3.88
CA ILE A 51 -8.39 -23.81 -2.92
C ILE A 51 -9.47 -22.83 -3.44
N MET A 52 -9.05 -21.74 -4.07
CA MET A 52 -10.00 -20.78 -4.67
C MET A 52 -10.84 -21.43 -5.76
N ASN A 53 -10.22 -22.22 -6.65
CA ASN A 53 -10.93 -22.94 -7.71
C ASN A 53 -11.96 -23.90 -7.13
N ALA A 54 -11.60 -24.72 -6.14
CA ALA A 54 -12.50 -25.62 -5.45
C ALA A 54 -13.64 -24.88 -4.73
N THR A 55 -13.34 -23.72 -4.13
CA THR A 55 -14.33 -22.92 -3.41
C THR A 55 -15.36 -22.29 -4.34
N THR A 56 -15.00 -22.01 -5.58
CA THR A 56 -15.88 -21.38 -6.59
C THR A 56 -17.11 -22.24 -6.88
N GLU A 57 -17.04 -23.58 -6.80
CA GLU A 57 -18.16 -24.51 -7.00
C GLU A 57 -19.33 -24.24 -6.04
N SER A 58 -19.05 -23.72 -4.86
CA SER A 58 -20.06 -23.38 -3.84
C SER A 58 -20.34 -21.88 -3.74
N GLY A 59 -20.00 -21.10 -4.78
CA GLY A 59 -20.15 -19.64 -4.81
C GLY A 59 -21.61 -19.13 -4.77
N ASN A 60 -22.59 -20.01 -4.96
CA ASN A 60 -24.02 -19.73 -4.79
C ASN A 60 -24.46 -19.61 -3.32
N TYR A 61 -23.62 -19.99 -2.36
CA TYR A 61 -23.88 -19.83 -0.93
C TYR A 61 -23.04 -18.70 -0.34
N TYR A 62 -23.59 -18.01 0.66
CA TYR A 62 -22.83 -17.02 1.42
C TYR A 62 -21.61 -17.64 2.09
N GLN A 63 -20.60 -16.81 2.27
CA GLN A 63 -19.37 -17.13 3.01
C GLN A 63 -19.65 -17.24 4.52
N ASP A 64 -18.67 -17.77 5.25
CA ASP A 64 -18.62 -17.62 6.69
C ASP A 64 -18.41 -16.14 7.05
N TRP A 65 -19.46 -15.51 7.63
CA TRP A 65 -19.37 -14.10 8.04
C TRP A 65 -18.48 -13.89 9.26
N THR A 66 -18.14 -14.96 10.00
CA THR A 66 -17.17 -14.91 11.11
C THR A 66 -15.72 -14.93 10.60
N GLN A 67 -15.51 -15.39 9.37
CA GLN A 67 -14.21 -15.49 8.69
C GLN A 67 -13.19 -16.32 9.49
N LYS A 68 -13.69 -17.37 10.16
CA LYS A 68 -12.99 -18.14 11.18
C LYS A 68 -11.64 -18.68 10.69
N GLU A 69 -11.61 -19.31 9.50
CA GLU A 69 -10.36 -19.91 8.98
C GLU A 69 -9.32 -18.86 8.62
N LEU A 70 -9.72 -17.76 7.99
CA LEU A 70 -8.81 -16.67 7.63
C LEU A 70 -8.26 -15.98 8.88
N LYS A 71 -9.15 -15.63 9.82
CA LYS A 71 -8.72 -15.01 11.09
C LYS A 71 -7.82 -15.93 11.91
N ALA A 72 -8.08 -17.23 11.91
CA ALA A 72 -7.22 -18.22 12.57
C ALA A 72 -5.81 -18.26 11.94
N ALA A 73 -5.72 -18.25 10.59
CA ALA A 73 -4.44 -18.25 9.88
C ALA A 73 -3.63 -16.96 10.16
N ILE A 74 -4.29 -15.80 10.17
CA ILE A 74 -3.66 -14.53 10.52
C ILE A 74 -3.23 -14.53 11.99
N ALA A 75 -4.09 -14.97 12.90
CA ALA A 75 -3.81 -15.03 14.34
C ALA A 75 -2.59 -15.92 14.65
N GLU A 76 -2.51 -17.10 14.02
CA GLU A 76 -1.38 -18.01 14.12
C GLU A 76 -0.07 -17.35 13.66
N HIS A 77 -0.10 -16.66 12.50
CA HIS A 77 1.07 -16.00 11.92
C HIS A 77 1.65 -14.92 12.84
N TYR A 78 0.78 -14.10 13.47
CA TYR A 78 1.20 -12.99 14.32
C TYR A 78 1.26 -13.33 15.81
N GLY A 79 0.86 -14.53 16.21
CA GLY A 79 0.80 -14.93 17.62
C GLY A 79 -0.15 -14.05 18.45
N VAL A 80 -1.35 -13.80 17.91
CA VAL A 80 -2.46 -13.06 18.53
C VAL A 80 -3.73 -13.92 18.55
N THR A 81 -4.80 -13.42 19.13
CA THR A 81 -6.13 -14.06 19.07
C THR A 81 -7.00 -13.45 17.95
N PRO A 82 -8.02 -14.15 17.42
CA PRO A 82 -8.85 -13.67 16.32
C PRO A 82 -9.59 -12.35 16.56
N ASP A 83 -9.78 -11.95 17.80
CA ASP A 83 -10.40 -10.68 18.21
C ASP A 83 -9.48 -9.45 17.96
N TYR A 84 -8.19 -9.67 17.71
CA TYR A 84 -7.26 -8.63 17.22
C TYR A 84 -7.38 -8.35 15.72
N ILE A 85 -8.32 -9.01 15.00
CA ILE A 85 -8.33 -9.03 13.53
C ILE A 85 -9.69 -8.59 12.98
N VAL A 86 -9.67 -7.60 12.08
CA VAL A 86 -10.77 -7.35 11.15
C VAL A 86 -10.28 -7.48 9.73
N THR A 87 -11.06 -8.11 8.84
CA THR A 87 -10.72 -8.28 7.42
C THR A 87 -11.63 -7.44 6.54
N GLY A 88 -11.18 -7.13 5.33
CA GLY A 88 -11.94 -6.31 4.39
C GLY A 88 -11.57 -6.57 2.93
N CYS A 89 -12.31 -5.91 2.03
CA CYS A 89 -12.15 -6.01 0.58
C CYS A 89 -10.88 -5.22 0.12
N GLY A 90 -9.70 -5.71 0.50
CA GLY A 90 -8.41 -5.02 0.40
C GLY A 90 -8.23 -3.97 1.50
N SER A 91 -7.01 -3.45 1.63
CA SER A 91 -6.69 -2.40 2.60
C SER A 91 -7.49 -1.10 2.37
N SER A 92 -7.92 -0.83 1.13
CA SER A 92 -8.70 0.38 0.80
C SER A 92 -10.02 0.45 1.57
N SER A 93 -10.81 -0.64 1.61
CA SER A 93 -12.06 -0.67 2.35
C SER A 93 -11.86 -0.54 3.87
N LEU A 94 -10.71 -1.00 4.36
CA LEU A 94 -10.33 -0.88 5.78
C LEU A 94 -9.87 0.54 6.11
N THR A 95 -9.22 1.24 5.17
CA THR A 95 -8.92 2.67 5.30
C THR A 95 -10.21 3.50 5.35
N GLU A 96 -11.21 3.18 4.52
CA GLU A 96 -12.54 3.81 4.58
C GLU A 96 -13.25 3.52 5.92
N ALA A 97 -13.14 2.28 6.43
CA ALA A 97 -13.68 1.92 7.75
C ALA A 97 -13.02 2.70 8.90
N LEU A 98 -11.69 2.92 8.84
CA LEU A 98 -10.98 3.77 9.81
C LEU A 98 -11.54 5.19 9.81
N GLY A 99 -11.76 5.80 8.65
CA GLY A 99 -12.37 7.12 8.58
C GLY A 99 -13.80 7.14 9.12
N THR A 100 -14.60 6.14 8.76
CA THR A 100 -16.00 6.04 9.22
C THR A 100 -16.11 5.83 10.73
N ALA A 101 -15.19 5.06 11.32
CA ALA A 101 -15.23 4.75 12.75
C ALA A 101 -14.70 5.90 13.63
N PHE A 102 -13.72 6.66 13.14
CA PHE A 102 -12.91 7.50 14.02
C PHE A 102 -12.82 8.99 13.61
N LEU A 103 -13.29 9.37 12.41
CA LEU A 103 -13.20 10.76 11.96
C LEU A 103 -14.56 11.45 11.94
N GLU A 104 -14.59 12.67 12.45
CA GLU A 104 -15.71 13.59 12.42
C GLU A 104 -15.32 14.91 11.72
N PRO A 105 -16.32 15.71 11.27
CA PRO A 105 -16.04 17.02 10.69
C PRO A 105 -15.28 17.93 11.65
N GLY A 106 -14.11 18.41 11.20
CA GLY A 106 -13.22 19.28 11.97
C GLY A 106 -12.03 18.58 12.62
N ASP A 107 -11.99 17.24 12.57
CA ASP A 107 -10.82 16.47 12.98
C ASP A 107 -9.65 16.63 12.01
N GLU A 108 -8.47 16.21 12.45
CA GLU A 108 -7.24 16.23 11.66
C GLU A 108 -6.63 14.84 11.58
N ILE A 109 -6.05 14.55 10.40
CA ILE A 109 -5.09 13.45 10.22
C ILE A 109 -3.70 14.05 9.96
N VAL A 110 -2.65 13.45 10.51
CA VAL A 110 -1.27 13.89 10.31
C VAL A 110 -0.51 12.83 9.51
N LEU A 111 0.22 13.22 8.47
CA LEU A 111 1.01 12.32 7.64
C LEU A 111 2.15 13.07 6.95
N CYS A 112 3.19 12.32 6.53
CA CYS A 112 4.23 12.88 5.66
C CYS A 112 3.86 12.72 4.18
N MET A 113 4.38 13.61 3.31
CA MET A 113 4.28 13.52 1.85
C MET A 113 5.67 13.56 1.21
N PRO A 114 5.89 12.81 0.12
CA PRO A 114 4.92 11.99 -0.62
C PRO A 114 4.65 10.61 0.04
N THR A 115 3.38 10.22 0.16
CA THR A 115 2.97 8.89 0.61
C THR A 115 1.70 8.42 -0.14
N PHE A 116 1.18 7.24 0.21
CA PHE A 116 -0.04 6.73 -0.42
C PHE A 116 -1.27 7.57 0.02
N PRO A 117 -2.01 8.19 -0.92
CA PRO A 117 -2.95 9.26 -0.59
C PRO A 117 -4.34 8.81 -0.13
N ALA A 118 -4.66 7.50 -0.11
CA ALA A 118 -6.02 7.02 0.17
C ALA A 118 -6.58 7.51 1.50
N ILE A 119 -5.74 7.66 2.53
CA ILE A 119 -6.18 8.17 3.83
C ILE A 119 -6.59 9.64 3.77
N ILE A 120 -5.99 10.44 2.89
CA ILE A 120 -6.37 11.85 2.68
C ILE A 120 -7.77 11.94 2.07
N ASP A 121 -8.05 11.11 1.04
CA ASP A 121 -9.39 11.01 0.46
C ASP A 121 -10.43 10.60 1.50
N THR A 122 -10.09 9.62 2.33
CA THR A 122 -10.94 9.15 3.43
C THR A 122 -11.22 10.26 4.45
N ALA A 123 -10.20 11.00 4.87
CA ALA A 123 -10.36 12.12 5.79
C ALA A 123 -11.29 13.19 5.22
N GLN A 124 -11.07 13.60 3.98
CA GLN A 124 -11.91 14.59 3.30
C GLN A 124 -13.37 14.13 3.19
N MET A 125 -13.62 12.86 2.91
CA MET A 125 -14.98 12.31 2.83
C MET A 125 -15.71 12.35 4.18
N ASN A 126 -14.99 12.28 5.28
CA ASN A 126 -15.54 12.40 6.65
C ASN A 126 -15.51 13.84 7.20
N GLY A 127 -15.11 14.83 6.37
CA GLY A 127 -15.06 16.24 6.77
C GLY A 127 -13.85 16.60 7.63
N ALA A 128 -12.89 15.69 7.74
CA ALA A 128 -11.61 15.93 8.40
C ALA A 128 -10.59 16.54 7.43
N SER A 129 -9.53 17.13 7.94
CA SER A 129 -8.44 17.75 7.19
C SER A 129 -7.14 16.99 7.34
N ALA A 130 -6.24 17.10 6.34
CA ALA A 130 -4.91 16.53 6.38
C ALA A 130 -3.88 17.60 6.73
N VAL A 131 -3.10 17.37 7.79
CA VAL A 131 -1.92 18.12 8.15
C VAL A 131 -0.71 17.42 7.53
N ILE A 132 -0.06 18.10 6.59
CA ILE A 132 1.01 17.52 5.79
C ILE A 132 2.38 17.95 6.31
N VAL A 133 3.21 16.97 6.66
CA VAL A 133 4.63 17.15 6.93
C VAL A 133 5.41 16.79 5.67
N GLN A 134 6.34 17.64 5.23
CA GLN A 134 7.16 17.35 4.05
C GLN A 134 8.33 16.45 4.44
N MET A 135 8.60 15.43 3.64
CA MET A 135 9.82 14.64 3.76
C MET A 135 11.04 15.43 3.29
N GLY A 136 12.20 15.10 3.84
CA GLY A 136 13.48 15.62 3.37
C GLY A 136 13.91 15.06 2.00
N GLU A 137 15.12 15.39 1.57
CA GLU A 137 15.67 14.94 0.27
C GLU A 137 15.92 13.44 0.18
N ASP A 138 16.04 12.77 1.31
CA ASP A 138 16.18 11.31 1.45
C ASP A 138 14.85 10.57 1.32
N LEU A 139 13.74 11.30 1.33
CA LEU A 139 12.38 10.80 1.30
C LEU A 139 12.07 9.79 2.43
N ILE A 140 12.69 9.98 3.59
CA ILE A 140 12.37 9.28 4.84
C ILE A 140 11.47 10.16 5.71
N TYR A 141 10.57 9.56 6.46
CA TYR A 141 9.70 10.30 7.39
C TYR A 141 10.52 11.00 8.47
N ASP A 142 10.32 12.30 8.64
CA ASP A 142 10.79 13.03 9.82
C ASP A 142 9.81 12.76 10.98
N MET A 143 10.17 11.80 11.83
CA MET A 143 9.32 11.35 12.93
C MET A 143 9.14 12.41 14.01
N ASP A 144 10.13 13.29 14.20
CA ASP A 144 10.06 14.36 15.19
C ASP A 144 9.15 15.50 14.68
N ALA A 145 9.26 15.86 13.40
CA ALA A 145 8.35 16.80 12.76
C ALA A 145 6.91 16.26 12.70
N LEU A 146 6.75 14.95 12.45
CA LEU A 146 5.43 14.31 12.45
C LEU A 146 4.78 14.38 13.85
N LEU A 147 5.56 14.12 14.91
CA LEU A 147 5.10 14.22 16.29
C LEU A 147 4.74 15.67 16.67
N ALA A 148 5.56 16.63 16.26
CA ALA A 148 5.33 18.07 16.50
C ALA A 148 4.10 18.63 15.77
N ALA A 149 3.66 17.99 14.69
CA ALA A 149 2.48 18.39 13.93
C ALA A 149 1.15 17.92 14.55
N ILE A 150 1.20 17.08 15.58
CA ILE A 150 0.01 16.58 16.28
C ILE A 150 -0.58 17.69 17.13
N THR A 151 -1.90 17.87 17.03
CA THR A 151 -2.71 18.85 17.81
C THR A 151 -3.81 18.13 18.60
N ASP A 152 -4.55 18.88 19.42
CA ASP A 152 -5.75 18.37 20.13
C ASP A 152 -6.87 17.90 19.18
N LYS A 153 -6.84 18.31 17.89
CA LYS A 153 -7.78 17.89 16.85
C LYS A 153 -7.33 16.65 16.09
N THR A 154 -6.08 16.24 16.26
CA THR A 154 -5.52 15.10 15.55
C THR A 154 -6.16 13.81 16.06
N LYS A 155 -6.83 13.07 15.18
CA LYS A 155 -7.42 11.75 15.47
C LYS A 155 -6.58 10.60 14.99
N LEU A 156 -5.95 10.77 13.81
CA LEU A 156 -5.13 9.73 13.21
C LEU A 156 -3.76 10.31 12.84
N VAL A 157 -2.72 9.52 13.05
CA VAL A 157 -1.44 9.69 12.38
C VAL A 157 -1.24 8.51 11.43
N TYR A 158 -0.82 8.76 10.19
CA TYR A 158 -0.65 7.72 9.18
C TYR A 158 0.81 7.62 8.74
N ILE A 159 1.37 6.44 8.84
CA ILE A 159 2.76 6.11 8.52
C ILE A 159 2.77 4.90 7.59
N CYS A 160 3.14 5.08 6.32
CA CYS A 160 3.32 3.98 5.37
C CYS A 160 4.78 3.49 5.46
N ASN A 161 4.99 2.26 5.92
CA ASN A 161 6.34 1.73 6.15
C ASN A 161 6.47 0.24 5.78
N PRO A 162 7.26 -0.10 4.74
CA PRO A 162 7.98 0.80 3.81
C PRO A 162 7.04 1.68 2.98
N ASN A 163 7.52 2.90 2.64
CA ASN A 163 6.67 3.92 2.04
C ASN A 163 6.39 3.70 0.55
N ASN A 164 5.17 4.00 0.14
CA ASN A 164 4.78 4.15 -1.26
C ASN A 164 4.50 5.64 -1.53
N PRO A 165 5.22 6.35 -2.46
CA PRO A 165 5.90 5.77 -3.63
C PRO A 165 7.41 5.59 -3.48
N THR A 166 8.05 5.97 -2.39
CA THR A 166 9.50 6.16 -2.31
C THR A 166 10.28 4.86 -2.15
N GLY A 167 9.68 3.81 -1.57
CA GLY A 167 10.35 2.56 -1.22
C GLY A 167 11.20 2.66 0.06
N THR A 168 11.44 3.87 0.56
CA THR A 168 12.20 4.14 1.79
C THR A 168 11.44 3.67 3.02
N TYR A 169 12.13 3.56 4.15
CA TYR A 169 11.54 3.12 5.40
C TYR A 169 12.11 3.88 6.60
N VAL A 170 11.38 3.85 7.69
CA VAL A 170 11.82 4.27 9.03
C VAL A 170 12.21 3.02 9.81
N SER A 171 13.35 3.08 10.51
CA SER A 171 13.81 1.96 11.33
C SER A 171 12.84 1.66 12.48
N LYS A 172 12.84 0.39 12.93
CA LYS A 172 12.01 -0.07 14.04
C LYS A 172 12.17 0.78 15.29
N ASP A 173 13.41 1.10 15.66
CA ASP A 173 13.69 1.88 16.86
C ASP A 173 13.06 3.27 16.83
N ARG A 174 13.11 3.94 15.67
CA ARG A 174 12.47 5.25 15.46
C ARG A 174 10.94 5.15 15.49
N LEU A 175 10.37 4.09 14.92
CA LEU A 175 8.93 3.83 14.99
C LEU A 175 8.47 3.51 16.42
N MET A 176 9.23 2.70 17.17
CA MET A 176 8.93 2.39 18.56
C MET A 176 9.03 3.62 19.45
N GLU A 177 10.05 4.46 19.24
CA GLU A 177 10.19 5.74 19.93
C GLU A 177 8.99 6.66 19.66
N PHE A 178 8.60 6.81 18.38
CA PHE A 178 7.42 7.57 18.00
C PHE A 178 6.17 7.00 18.66
N ALA A 179 5.95 5.69 18.58
CA ALA A 179 4.77 5.04 19.15
C ALA A 179 4.63 5.33 20.64
N SER A 180 5.74 5.31 21.37
CA SER A 180 5.74 5.61 22.82
C SER A 180 5.42 7.06 23.15
N LYS A 181 5.88 8.01 22.30
CA LYS A 181 5.71 9.47 22.49
C LYS A 181 4.39 10.01 21.96
N CYS A 182 3.78 9.30 21.02
CA CYS A 182 2.51 9.73 20.41
C CYS A 182 1.43 9.84 21.49
N PRO A 183 0.65 10.95 21.53
CA PRO A 183 -0.41 11.13 22.52
C PRO A 183 -1.47 10.01 22.46
N ASP A 184 -2.01 9.62 23.61
CA ASP A 184 -2.93 8.48 23.75
C ASP A 184 -4.30 8.70 23.06
N HIS A 185 -4.65 9.94 22.73
CA HIS A 185 -5.87 10.27 22.00
C HIS A 185 -5.73 10.13 20.48
N VAL A 186 -4.55 9.79 19.96
CA VAL A 186 -4.23 9.72 18.53
C VAL A 186 -4.06 8.26 18.11
N ILE A 187 -4.91 7.79 17.19
CA ILE A 187 -4.78 6.46 16.59
C ILE A 187 -3.59 6.45 15.62
N GLN A 188 -2.66 5.54 15.86
CA GLN A 188 -1.44 5.37 15.07
C GLN A 188 -1.67 4.29 14.01
N VAL A 189 -1.82 4.69 12.75
CA VAL A 189 -2.03 3.78 11.61
C VAL A 189 -0.70 3.54 10.91
N TYR A 190 -0.19 2.32 11.00
CA TYR A 190 0.97 1.84 10.26
C TYR A 190 0.49 1.05 9.05
N ASP A 191 0.63 1.64 7.85
CA ASP A 191 0.33 0.93 6.59
C ASP A 191 1.56 0.12 6.19
N GLU A 192 1.48 -1.17 6.43
CA GLU A 192 2.54 -2.14 6.21
C GLU A 192 2.28 -2.99 4.95
N ALA A 193 1.68 -2.39 3.90
CA ALA A 193 1.33 -3.09 2.67
C ALA A 193 2.51 -3.74 1.93
N TYR A 194 3.75 -3.35 2.26
CA TYR A 194 4.97 -3.83 1.60
C TYR A 194 5.98 -4.49 2.55
N ILE A 195 5.67 -4.58 3.84
CA ILE A 195 6.65 -4.97 4.87
C ILE A 195 7.22 -6.38 4.65
N GLU A 196 6.44 -7.30 4.08
CA GLU A 196 6.88 -8.67 3.82
C GLU A 196 8.04 -8.76 2.81
N PHE A 197 8.19 -7.73 1.95
CA PHE A 197 9.32 -7.61 1.02
C PHE A 197 10.61 -7.10 1.66
N ALA A 198 10.52 -6.52 2.85
CA ALA A 198 11.67 -5.90 3.51
C ALA A 198 12.74 -6.92 3.91
N GLU A 199 14.01 -6.52 3.79
CA GLU A 199 15.18 -7.32 4.13
C GLU A 199 16.13 -6.60 5.09
N ALA A 200 16.04 -5.26 5.18
CA ALA A 200 16.82 -4.50 6.13
C ALA A 200 16.50 -4.99 7.56
N PRO A 201 17.52 -5.31 8.36
CA PRO A 201 17.32 -5.97 9.66
C PRO A 201 16.56 -5.12 10.67
N ASP A 202 16.48 -3.82 10.44
CA ASP A 202 15.76 -2.83 11.24
C ASP A 202 14.47 -2.32 10.58
N CYS A 203 14.10 -2.84 9.41
CA CYS A 203 12.80 -2.61 8.77
C CYS A 203 11.83 -3.72 9.19
N LEU A 204 11.17 -3.55 10.31
CA LEU A 204 10.36 -4.58 10.95
C LEU A 204 8.91 -4.11 11.16
N GLU A 205 8.02 -5.10 11.30
CA GLU A 205 6.61 -4.89 11.61
C GLU A 205 6.39 -4.28 13.00
N MET A 206 5.34 -3.48 13.13
CA MET A 206 4.95 -2.86 14.40
C MET A 206 4.07 -3.74 15.30
N THR A 207 4.00 -5.04 15.01
CA THR A 207 3.25 -6.03 15.82
C THR A 207 3.74 -6.07 17.27
N GLU A 208 5.05 -5.90 17.50
CA GLU A 208 5.62 -5.83 18.84
C GLU A 208 5.10 -4.59 19.60
N ALA A 209 5.06 -3.42 18.95
CA ALA A 209 4.52 -2.21 19.58
C ALA A 209 3.05 -2.39 19.99
N MET A 210 2.22 -2.96 19.09
CA MET A 210 0.82 -3.26 19.38
C MET A 210 0.67 -4.17 20.62
N LYS A 211 1.58 -5.15 20.80
CA LYS A 211 1.53 -6.11 21.93
C LYS A 211 2.10 -5.56 23.23
N THR A 212 3.14 -4.73 23.15
CA THR A 212 3.89 -4.26 24.32
C THR A 212 3.43 -2.90 24.85
N MET A 213 2.66 -2.17 24.04
CA MET A 213 2.08 -0.86 24.40
C MET A 213 0.54 -0.92 24.26
N PRO A 214 -0.16 -1.74 25.08
CA PRO A 214 -1.61 -1.95 24.92
C PRO A 214 -2.44 -0.68 25.19
N GLU A 215 -1.86 0.31 25.88
CA GLU A 215 -2.46 1.63 26.10
C GLU A 215 -2.41 2.54 24.86
N LYS A 216 -1.55 2.24 23.88
CA LYS A 216 -1.44 3.01 22.65
C LYS A 216 -2.40 2.46 21.58
N PRO A 217 -3.24 3.29 20.96
CA PRO A 217 -4.16 2.84 19.93
C PRO A 217 -3.42 2.62 18.59
N ILE A 218 -2.77 1.47 18.48
CA ILE A 218 -1.96 1.07 17.31
C ILE A 218 -2.81 0.22 16.36
N VAL A 219 -2.78 0.57 15.08
CA VAL A 219 -3.46 -0.10 13.98
C VAL A 219 -2.46 -0.47 12.90
N LEU A 220 -2.34 -1.74 12.57
CA LEU A 220 -1.51 -2.25 11.47
C LEU A 220 -2.41 -2.57 10.29
N LEU A 221 -2.28 -1.81 9.21
CA LEU A 221 -3.03 -2.00 7.98
C LEU A 221 -2.26 -2.89 7.01
N LYS A 222 -2.82 -4.01 6.64
CA LYS A 222 -2.17 -5.08 5.86
C LYS A 222 -2.99 -5.45 4.61
N THR A 223 -2.33 -6.01 3.61
CA THR A 223 -2.99 -6.41 2.36
C THR A 223 -2.44 -7.72 1.80
N PHE A 224 -3.31 -8.51 1.18
CA PHE A 224 -2.89 -9.64 0.34
C PHE A 224 -2.56 -9.23 -1.11
N SER A 225 -2.80 -7.97 -1.47
CA SER A 225 -2.65 -7.48 -2.85
C SER A 225 -1.21 -7.47 -3.35
N LYS A 226 -0.21 -7.33 -2.47
CA LYS A 226 1.19 -7.10 -2.84
C LYS A 226 2.01 -8.37 -2.71
N PHE A 227 2.53 -8.67 -1.55
CA PHE A 227 3.42 -9.84 -1.34
C PHE A 227 2.77 -11.16 -1.74
N TYR A 228 1.52 -11.37 -1.40
CA TYR A 228 0.79 -12.60 -1.71
C TYR A 228 0.27 -12.69 -3.15
N GLY A 229 0.49 -11.65 -3.98
CA GLY A 229 0.09 -11.65 -5.39
C GLY A 229 -1.41 -11.60 -5.65
N MET A 230 -2.22 -11.23 -4.67
CA MET A 230 -3.68 -11.35 -4.70
C MET A 230 -4.40 -10.02 -4.99
N ALA A 231 -3.80 -9.13 -5.79
CA ALA A 231 -4.36 -7.80 -6.04
C ALA A 231 -5.80 -7.84 -6.59
N GLY A 232 -6.10 -8.74 -7.53
CA GLY A 232 -7.43 -8.93 -8.11
C GLY A 232 -8.42 -9.65 -7.20
N ILE A 233 -7.97 -10.32 -6.14
CA ILE A 233 -8.80 -11.10 -5.21
C ILE A 233 -9.41 -10.23 -4.12
N ARG A 234 -8.86 -9.04 -3.89
CA ARG A 234 -9.39 -8.03 -2.97
C ARG A 234 -9.48 -8.50 -1.52
N ALA A 235 -8.38 -8.92 -0.92
CA ALA A 235 -8.29 -9.26 0.50
C ALA A 235 -7.31 -8.35 1.24
N GLY A 236 -7.64 -7.97 2.47
CA GLY A 236 -6.80 -7.23 3.40
C GLY A 236 -7.27 -7.40 4.82
N TYR A 237 -6.49 -6.94 5.78
CA TYR A 237 -6.84 -7.02 7.19
C TYR A 237 -6.19 -5.89 8.00
N ILE A 238 -6.76 -5.64 9.17
CA ILE A 238 -6.17 -4.83 10.22
C ILE A 238 -5.88 -5.73 11.40
N LEU A 239 -4.72 -5.47 12.04
CA LEU A 239 -4.39 -5.92 13.38
C LEU A 239 -4.44 -4.71 14.31
N ALA A 240 -5.17 -4.82 15.41
CA ALA A 240 -5.25 -3.80 16.46
C ALA A 240 -5.76 -4.42 17.76
N GLN A 241 -5.75 -3.65 18.84
CA GLN A 241 -6.37 -4.06 20.10
C GLN A 241 -7.86 -4.41 19.89
N PRO A 242 -8.41 -5.39 20.62
CA PRO A 242 -9.78 -5.86 20.44
C PRO A 242 -10.84 -4.75 20.50
N GLU A 243 -10.65 -3.74 21.33
CA GLU A 243 -11.57 -2.60 21.42
C GLU A 243 -11.65 -1.80 20.10
N ILE A 244 -10.52 -1.57 19.43
CA ILE A 244 -10.49 -0.92 18.11
C ILE A 244 -11.17 -1.80 17.06
N ILE A 245 -10.90 -3.11 17.08
CA ILE A 245 -11.49 -4.09 16.16
C ILE A 245 -13.02 -4.16 16.32
N GLU A 246 -13.53 -4.04 17.55
CA GLU A 246 -14.98 -4.00 17.79
C GLU A 246 -15.64 -2.83 17.04
N TRP A 247 -15.07 -1.62 17.13
CA TRP A 247 -15.60 -0.45 16.42
C TRP A 247 -15.50 -0.58 14.90
N LEU A 248 -14.36 -1.02 14.39
CA LEU A 248 -14.17 -1.26 12.95
C LEU A 248 -15.16 -2.31 12.41
N SER A 249 -15.47 -3.34 13.18
CA SER A 249 -16.43 -4.39 12.80
C SER A 249 -17.86 -3.84 12.60
N LYS A 250 -18.21 -2.72 13.23
CA LYS A 250 -19.52 -2.05 13.07
C LYS A 250 -19.62 -1.30 11.73
N CYS A 251 -18.50 -1.07 11.01
CA CYS A 251 -18.48 -0.37 9.72
C CYS A 251 -18.82 -1.27 8.52
N GLY A 252 -19.52 -2.37 8.70
CA GLY A 252 -20.11 -3.15 7.59
C GLY A 252 -19.18 -4.16 6.92
N THR A 253 -18.14 -4.62 7.59
CA THR A 253 -17.14 -5.53 7.01
C THR A 253 -17.57 -7.00 6.93
N GLN A 254 -18.69 -7.40 7.56
CA GLN A 254 -19.09 -8.81 7.75
C GLN A 254 -19.25 -9.62 6.45
N PHE A 255 -19.82 -9.02 5.40
CA PHE A 255 -20.04 -9.68 4.11
C PHE A 255 -19.14 -9.13 2.98
N ALA A 256 -18.21 -8.22 3.30
CA ALA A 256 -17.40 -7.53 2.30
C ALA A 256 -16.41 -8.47 1.59
N LEU A 257 -15.88 -9.48 2.30
CA LEU A 257 -14.87 -10.39 1.76
C LEU A 257 -15.53 -11.67 1.22
N SER A 258 -15.35 -11.96 -0.08
CA SER A 258 -15.95 -13.11 -0.73
C SER A 258 -15.43 -14.44 -0.14
N LYS A 259 -16.23 -15.51 -0.29
CA LYS A 259 -15.82 -16.88 0.11
C LYS A 259 -14.51 -17.31 -0.51
N VAL A 260 -14.34 -17.03 -1.81
CA VAL A 260 -13.12 -17.36 -2.57
C VAL A 260 -11.92 -16.56 -2.04
N SER A 261 -12.12 -15.27 -1.75
CA SER A 261 -11.05 -14.42 -1.18
C SER A 261 -10.62 -14.89 0.20
N GLN A 262 -11.58 -15.29 1.06
CA GLN A 262 -11.27 -15.83 2.40
C GLN A 262 -10.42 -17.10 2.32
N ALA A 263 -10.84 -18.06 1.49
CA ALA A 263 -10.17 -19.34 1.35
C ALA A 263 -8.76 -19.19 0.76
N GLY A 264 -8.63 -18.39 -0.32
CA GLY A 264 -7.35 -18.11 -0.96
C GLY A 264 -6.38 -17.40 -0.05
N ALA A 265 -6.84 -16.37 0.69
CA ALA A 265 -6.00 -15.61 1.63
C ALA A 265 -5.50 -16.49 2.79
N ALA A 266 -6.36 -17.35 3.35
CA ALA A 266 -5.97 -18.29 4.40
C ALA A 266 -4.92 -19.30 3.90
N ALA A 267 -5.06 -19.81 2.68
CA ALA A 267 -4.09 -20.72 2.08
C ALA A 267 -2.76 -20.04 1.74
N ALA A 268 -2.80 -18.81 1.19
CA ALA A 268 -1.61 -18.02 0.88
C ALA A 268 -0.77 -17.69 2.13
N MET A 269 -1.43 -17.38 3.25
CA MET A 269 -0.77 -17.11 4.53
C MET A 269 0.02 -18.32 5.03
N LYS A 270 -0.43 -19.53 4.76
CA LYS A 270 0.20 -20.79 5.19
C LYS A 270 1.25 -21.34 4.22
N ASP A 271 1.36 -20.79 3.00
CA ASP A 271 2.30 -21.30 2.01
C ASP A 271 3.67 -20.62 2.12
N LEU A 272 4.41 -20.97 3.16
CA LEU A 272 5.73 -20.40 3.46
C LEU A 272 6.76 -20.66 2.35
N GLU A 273 6.63 -21.75 1.57
CA GLU A 273 7.52 -22.06 0.46
C GLU A 273 7.35 -21.02 -0.67
N HIS A 274 6.12 -20.73 -1.07
CA HIS A 274 5.84 -19.71 -2.07
C HIS A 274 6.23 -18.30 -1.58
N GLN A 275 5.97 -17.97 -0.31
CA GLN A 275 6.39 -16.71 0.29
C GLN A 275 7.93 -16.53 0.23
N LYS A 276 8.68 -17.57 0.55
CA LYS A 276 10.15 -17.57 0.42
C LYS A 276 10.58 -17.30 -1.01
N TYR A 277 10.01 -18.03 -1.97
CA TYR A 277 10.27 -17.85 -3.40
C TYR A 277 10.01 -16.40 -3.85
N VAL A 278 8.87 -15.85 -3.51
CA VAL A 278 8.51 -14.46 -3.85
C VAL A 278 9.52 -13.47 -3.27
N LYS A 279 9.91 -13.64 -2.00
CA LYS A 279 10.88 -12.76 -1.34
C LYS A 279 12.24 -12.81 -2.03
N GLU A 280 12.76 -14.00 -2.30
CA GLU A 280 14.06 -14.18 -2.95
C GLU A 280 14.10 -13.60 -4.36
N GLU A 281 13.08 -13.87 -5.18
CA GLU A 281 13.01 -13.33 -6.54
C GLU A 281 12.82 -11.81 -6.54
N ASN A 282 11.96 -11.28 -5.68
CA ASN A 282 11.80 -9.83 -5.57
C ASN A 282 13.11 -9.13 -5.18
N THR A 283 13.80 -9.64 -4.19
CA THR A 283 15.09 -9.11 -3.74
C THR A 283 16.10 -9.05 -4.85
N LYS A 284 16.27 -10.15 -5.58
CA LYS A 284 17.19 -10.28 -6.71
C LYS A 284 16.89 -9.25 -7.80
N TRP A 285 15.64 -9.17 -8.25
CA TRP A 285 15.27 -8.29 -9.36
C TRP A 285 15.10 -6.83 -8.95
N ARG A 286 14.77 -6.55 -7.68
CA ARG A 286 14.86 -5.20 -7.13
C ARG A 286 16.30 -4.69 -7.15
N GLY A 287 17.26 -5.48 -6.69
CA GLY A 287 18.69 -5.16 -6.76
C GLY A 287 19.13 -4.88 -8.18
N TYR A 288 18.82 -5.79 -9.13
CA TYR A 288 19.14 -5.63 -10.55
C TYR A 288 18.62 -4.31 -11.14
N LEU A 289 17.38 -3.93 -10.84
CA LEU A 289 16.80 -2.66 -11.31
C LEU A 289 17.46 -1.45 -10.64
N MET A 290 17.75 -1.51 -9.34
CA MET A 290 18.41 -0.42 -8.62
C MET A 290 19.81 -0.16 -9.18
N ASP A 291 20.60 -1.21 -9.35
CA ASP A 291 21.96 -1.12 -9.90
C ASP A 291 21.96 -0.59 -11.34
N GLY A 292 21.11 -1.17 -12.20
CA GLY A 292 20.99 -0.75 -13.59
C GLY A 292 20.54 0.71 -13.75
N LEU A 293 19.59 1.18 -12.94
CA LEU A 293 19.18 2.58 -12.95
C LEU A 293 20.30 3.52 -12.46
N ALA A 294 21.05 3.11 -11.45
CA ALA A 294 22.20 3.87 -10.95
C ALA A 294 23.32 3.96 -12.01
N GLU A 295 23.62 2.87 -12.73
CA GLU A 295 24.56 2.86 -13.86
C GLU A 295 24.12 3.78 -15.01
N LEU A 296 22.82 3.97 -15.23
CA LEU A 296 22.28 4.94 -16.18
C LEU A 296 22.34 6.39 -15.68
N GLY A 297 22.86 6.63 -14.46
CA GLY A 297 22.99 7.94 -13.86
C GLY A 297 21.71 8.48 -13.24
N CYS A 298 20.72 7.66 -12.97
CA CYS A 298 19.53 8.08 -12.25
C CYS A 298 19.82 8.23 -10.74
N LYS A 299 19.13 9.17 -10.07
CA LYS A 299 19.09 9.20 -8.60
C LYS A 299 18.11 8.13 -8.14
N VAL A 300 18.60 7.04 -7.56
CA VAL A 300 17.80 5.91 -7.07
C VAL A 300 17.65 6.02 -5.56
N TYR A 301 16.41 5.85 -5.06
CA TYR A 301 16.15 5.81 -3.62
C TYR A 301 16.18 4.36 -3.12
N PRO A 302 16.81 4.09 -1.96
CA PRO A 302 16.85 2.73 -1.39
C PRO A 302 15.45 2.18 -1.18
N SER A 303 15.19 0.96 -1.66
CA SER A 303 13.85 0.38 -1.59
C SER A 303 13.81 -0.90 -0.77
N GLN A 304 12.79 -1.02 0.10
CA GLN A 304 12.42 -2.23 0.82
C GLN A 304 11.05 -2.79 0.37
N THR A 305 10.67 -2.50 -0.89
CA THR A 305 9.37 -2.87 -1.47
C THR A 305 9.52 -3.75 -2.72
N ASN A 306 8.46 -3.92 -3.50
CA ASN A 306 8.50 -4.53 -4.83
C ASN A 306 8.51 -3.49 -5.96
N PHE A 307 9.04 -2.31 -5.71
CA PHE A 307 9.22 -1.25 -6.70
C PHE A 307 10.42 -0.37 -6.37
N ILE A 308 10.87 0.40 -7.34
CA ILE A 308 11.98 1.35 -7.22
C ILE A 308 11.46 2.74 -7.56
N PHE A 309 11.77 3.71 -6.70
CA PHE A 309 11.53 5.13 -6.94
C PHE A 309 12.84 5.80 -7.34
N PHE A 310 12.83 6.55 -8.47
CA PHE A 310 14.05 7.11 -9.02
C PHE A 310 13.79 8.39 -9.81
N HIS A 311 14.77 9.29 -9.82
CA HIS A 311 14.75 10.49 -10.66
C HIS A 311 15.69 10.32 -11.85
N PRO A 312 15.20 10.38 -13.10
CA PRO A 312 16.00 10.11 -14.30
C PRO A 312 16.86 11.31 -14.76
N HIS A 313 16.84 12.45 -14.04
CA HIS A 313 17.45 13.73 -14.42
C HIS A 313 16.94 14.33 -15.76
N VAL A 314 15.83 13.82 -16.25
CA VAL A 314 15.03 14.33 -17.37
C VAL A 314 13.56 14.33 -16.93
N ASP A 315 12.66 14.90 -17.72
CA ASP A 315 11.23 15.01 -17.30
C ASP A 315 10.58 13.63 -17.07
N PRO A 316 10.16 13.30 -15.83
CA PRO A 316 9.60 12.00 -15.49
C PRO A 316 8.29 11.65 -16.22
N GLU A 317 7.45 12.65 -16.54
CA GLU A 317 6.20 12.44 -17.28
C GLU A 317 6.51 12.00 -18.71
N THR A 318 7.47 12.65 -19.37
CA THR A 318 7.92 12.29 -20.72
C THR A 318 8.56 10.90 -20.73
N VAL A 319 9.38 10.56 -19.71
CA VAL A 319 9.95 9.20 -19.57
C VAL A 319 8.82 8.17 -19.48
N SER A 320 7.80 8.42 -18.67
CA SER A 320 6.66 7.51 -18.52
C SER A 320 5.89 7.33 -19.83
N MET A 321 5.69 8.42 -20.60
CA MET A 321 5.02 8.36 -21.91
C MET A 321 5.85 7.60 -22.94
N LYS A 322 7.14 7.93 -23.11
CA LYS A 322 8.05 7.24 -24.04
C LYS A 322 8.20 5.75 -23.69
N MET A 323 8.17 5.40 -22.39
CA MET A 323 8.18 4.01 -21.94
C MET A 323 6.89 3.27 -22.33
N MET A 324 5.74 3.92 -22.17
CA MET A 324 4.42 3.37 -22.54
C MET A 324 4.30 3.15 -24.05
N GLU A 325 4.84 4.06 -24.88
CA GLU A 325 4.91 3.89 -26.33
C GLU A 325 5.72 2.65 -26.75
N ARG A 326 6.69 2.23 -25.90
CA ARG A 326 7.49 1.00 -26.06
C ARG A 326 6.84 -0.22 -25.42
N GLY A 327 5.61 -0.10 -24.92
CA GLY A 327 4.82 -1.20 -24.40
C GLY A 327 5.04 -1.52 -22.91
N ILE A 328 5.71 -0.64 -22.15
CA ILE A 328 5.90 -0.82 -20.68
C ILE A 328 5.23 0.33 -19.93
N MET A 329 4.31 0.00 -19.04
CA MET A 329 3.64 0.98 -18.18
C MET A 329 4.42 1.14 -16.87
N ILE A 330 4.93 2.35 -16.61
CA ILE A 330 5.49 2.78 -15.32
C ILE A 330 4.70 3.99 -14.78
N SER A 331 5.00 4.41 -13.56
CA SER A 331 4.33 5.55 -12.93
C SER A 331 5.26 6.78 -12.87
N ALA A 332 4.71 7.96 -13.20
CA ALA A 332 5.33 9.25 -12.89
C ALA A 332 4.51 9.92 -11.76
N GLN A 333 5.15 10.28 -10.68
CA GLN A 333 4.50 10.89 -9.51
C GLN A 333 5.53 11.57 -8.60
N ALA A 334 5.11 12.59 -7.86
CA ALA A 334 5.96 13.32 -6.93
C ALA A 334 7.31 13.77 -7.54
N GLY A 335 7.30 14.17 -8.83
CA GLY A 335 8.49 14.65 -9.53
C GLY A 335 9.53 13.59 -9.91
N ALA A 336 9.18 12.30 -9.84
CA ALA A 336 10.05 11.18 -10.17
C ALA A 336 9.28 10.03 -10.82
N ASN A 337 9.98 8.97 -11.22
CA ASN A 337 9.36 7.76 -11.72
C ASN A 337 9.37 6.65 -10.67
N ARG A 338 8.37 5.76 -10.76
CA ARG A 338 8.32 4.52 -9.99
C ARG A 338 8.11 3.35 -10.93
N VAL A 339 8.98 2.35 -10.84
CA VAL A 339 8.90 1.09 -11.58
C VAL A 339 8.74 -0.08 -10.62
N SER A 340 7.76 -0.94 -10.87
CA SER A 340 7.57 -2.20 -10.12
C SER A 340 8.58 -3.24 -10.57
N VAL A 341 8.98 -4.13 -9.66
CA VAL A 341 9.76 -5.32 -10.02
C VAL A 341 8.94 -6.17 -10.99
N GLY A 342 9.49 -6.40 -12.17
CA GLY A 342 8.91 -7.21 -13.23
C GLY A 342 9.43 -8.64 -13.24
N LYS A 343 8.97 -9.45 -14.20
CA LYS A 343 9.65 -10.70 -14.54
C LYS A 343 11.08 -10.41 -15.05
N PRO A 344 12.01 -11.39 -15.03
CA PRO A 344 13.38 -11.19 -15.51
C PRO A 344 13.47 -10.45 -16.83
N GLU A 345 12.79 -10.96 -17.86
CA GLU A 345 12.74 -10.39 -19.20
C GLU A 345 12.15 -8.97 -19.26
N HIS A 346 11.22 -8.65 -18.34
CA HIS A 346 10.63 -7.32 -18.24
C HIS A 346 11.61 -6.30 -17.62
N CYS A 347 12.39 -6.73 -16.63
CA CYS A 347 13.39 -5.89 -15.98
C CYS A 347 14.54 -5.54 -16.93
N GLU A 348 15.01 -6.54 -17.70
CA GLU A 348 16.04 -6.35 -18.72
C GLU A 348 15.57 -5.41 -19.84
N LEU A 349 14.35 -5.63 -20.33
CA LEU A 349 13.74 -4.79 -21.38
C LEU A 349 13.51 -3.37 -20.91
N PHE A 350 13.06 -3.18 -19.67
CA PHE A 350 12.88 -1.86 -19.06
C PHE A 350 14.20 -1.09 -19.02
N LEU A 351 15.29 -1.67 -18.51
CA LEU A 351 16.58 -0.98 -18.44
C LEU A 351 17.14 -0.65 -19.84
N LYS A 352 16.95 -1.55 -20.81
CA LYS A 352 17.30 -1.27 -22.21
C LYS A 352 16.56 -0.03 -22.72
N TYR A 353 15.25 0.00 -22.60
CA TYR A 353 14.46 1.15 -23.07
C TYR A 353 14.73 2.43 -22.27
N MET A 354 15.00 2.28 -20.96
CA MET A 354 15.35 3.43 -20.13
C MET A 354 16.62 4.11 -20.60
N LYS A 355 17.65 3.32 -20.99
CA LYS A 355 18.88 3.84 -21.60
C LYS A 355 18.60 4.61 -22.89
N GLU A 356 17.86 4.00 -23.81
CA GLU A 356 17.48 4.62 -25.10
C GLU A 356 16.72 5.94 -24.88
N ILE A 357 15.75 5.97 -23.97
CA ILE A 357 14.95 7.16 -23.66
C ILE A 357 15.83 8.29 -23.09
N ILE A 358 16.73 7.99 -22.16
CA ILE A 358 17.62 9.00 -21.60
C ILE A 358 18.55 9.58 -22.67
N GLU A 359 19.09 8.72 -23.57
CA GLU A 359 19.93 9.15 -24.69
C GLU A 359 19.17 10.05 -25.68
N GLU A 360 17.96 9.66 -26.06
CA GLU A 360 17.08 10.47 -26.92
C GLU A 360 16.78 11.84 -26.30
N MET A 361 16.34 11.88 -25.04
CA MET A 361 15.97 13.13 -24.37
C MET A 361 17.16 14.06 -24.17
N LYS A 362 18.37 13.52 -23.97
CA LYS A 362 19.61 14.33 -23.92
C LYS A 362 20.02 14.90 -25.27
N ALA A 363 19.64 14.25 -26.37
CA ALA A 363 19.92 14.72 -27.72
C ALA A 363 18.88 15.76 -28.21
N GLU A 364 17.67 15.75 -27.62
CA GLU A 364 16.59 16.70 -27.94
C GLU A 364 16.68 18.04 -27.18
N GLY A 365 17.46 18.10 -26.09
CA GLY A 365 17.64 19.28 -25.21
C GLY A 365 19.03 19.88 -25.33
#